data_5e0d83e1fd72db0dd1a84984cc4701d2
#
_entry.id   5e0d83e1fd72db0dd1a84984cc4701d2
#
_cell.length_a   1.000
_cell.length_b   1.000
_cell.length_c   1.000
_cell.angle_alpha   90.00
_cell.angle_beta   90.00
_cell.angle_gamma   90.00
#
_symmetry.space_group_name_H-M   'P 1'
#
loop_
_entity.id
_entity.type
_entity.pdbx_description
1 polymer ?
#
loop_
_entity_poly.entity_id
_entity_poly.type
_entity_poly.pdbx_seq_one_letter_code
_entity_poly.pdbx_strand_id
1 'polypeptide(L)'
;MPSLLAFAGIVLLRGLAGGFYAAVPACTAALVADHVEAQRRAAALAGLGAASGVGMVIGPGLAGLLAIHGLVLPLLLTAALPLVALLALYRWLPREERRQPNRGLPLALGDRRLRRPLALGFVAMFSVTVAQITVGFFALDRLRLESADAARVAGIALTAVGVALILAQVLVRHLDWPPSRLIRAGGLVAAIGFAAVCFADSPPLLWLAFFVAAAGMGWLFPAVSALNANAVRAEEQGAAAGTLVAVHGFGLISGPLLGALLHQLDSRAPYALVGLLLALAALWPSQPTRPVETRSEAP
;
A
#
# COMPACT_ATOMS: atom_id res chain seq x y z
N MET A 1 2.89 3.56 37.00
CA MET A 1 4.21 3.13 36.53
C MET A 1 4.20 1.84 35.69
N PRO A 2 3.49 0.73 36.00
CA PRO A 2 3.50 -0.45 35.13
C PRO A 2 2.94 -0.23 33.73
N SER A 3 1.99 0.67 33.54
CA SER A 3 1.41 1.02 32.25
C SER A 3 2.39 1.72 31.30
N LEU A 4 3.28 2.56 31.83
CA LEU A 4 4.28 3.30 31.01
C LEU A 4 5.38 2.36 30.52
N LEU A 5 5.81 1.41 31.35
CA LEU A 5 6.79 0.38 30.97
C LEU A 5 6.20 -0.59 29.93
N ALA A 6 4.94 -0.99 30.11
CA ALA A 6 4.23 -1.82 29.13
C ALA A 6 4.07 -1.09 27.79
N PHE A 7 3.69 0.18 27.82
CA PHE A 7 3.60 1.02 26.62
C PHE A 7 4.95 1.16 25.89
N ALA A 8 6.02 1.50 26.65
CA ALA A 8 7.36 1.60 26.09
C ALA A 8 7.83 0.25 25.49
N GLY A 9 7.55 -0.86 26.16
CA GLY A 9 7.84 -2.20 25.67
C GLY A 9 7.12 -2.50 24.34
N ILE A 10 5.83 -2.18 24.26
CA ILE A 10 5.04 -2.37 23.02
C ILE A 10 5.61 -1.51 21.87
N VAL A 11 5.94 -0.24 22.15
CA VAL A 11 6.50 0.67 21.13
C VAL A 11 7.85 0.15 20.62
N LEU A 12 8.74 -0.28 21.53
CA LEU A 12 10.05 -0.83 21.17
C LEU A 12 9.92 -2.12 20.33
N LEU A 13 9.11 -3.07 20.80
CA LEU A 13 8.90 -4.34 20.09
C LEU A 13 8.24 -4.10 18.72
N ARG A 14 7.28 -3.20 18.64
CA ARG A 14 6.62 -2.83 17.38
C ARG A 14 7.57 -2.12 16.43
N GLY A 15 8.43 -1.24 16.97
CA GLY A 15 9.48 -0.55 16.19
C GLY A 15 10.51 -1.52 15.61
N LEU A 16 11.00 -2.46 16.41
CA LEU A 16 11.90 -3.52 15.96
C LEU A 16 11.25 -4.40 14.90
N ALA A 17 10.04 -4.89 15.15
CA ALA A 17 9.30 -5.70 14.19
C ALA A 17 9.07 -4.95 12.87
N GLY A 18 8.73 -3.65 12.92
CA GLY A 18 8.56 -2.79 11.75
C GLY A 18 9.86 -2.59 10.97
N GLY A 19 10.99 -2.40 11.66
CA GLY A 19 12.32 -2.30 11.04
C GLY A 19 12.70 -3.55 10.25
N PHE A 20 12.50 -4.73 10.83
CA PHE A 20 12.73 -6.01 10.11
C PHE A 20 11.73 -6.22 8.96
N TYR A 21 10.45 -5.87 9.17
CA TYR A 21 9.44 -5.97 8.12
C TYR A 21 9.75 -5.09 6.91
N ALA A 22 10.30 -3.91 7.11
CA ALA A 22 10.67 -3.00 6.02
C ALA A 22 11.77 -3.58 5.09
N ALA A 23 12.61 -4.48 5.58
CA ALA A 23 13.62 -5.15 4.78
C ALA A 23 13.04 -6.21 3.83
N VAL A 24 11.87 -6.80 4.14
CA VAL A 24 11.30 -7.92 3.37
C VAL A 24 11.05 -7.58 1.90
N PRO A 25 10.39 -6.46 1.53
CA PRO A 25 10.17 -6.11 0.12
C PRO A 25 11.48 -5.88 -0.64
N ALA A 26 12.47 -5.25 0.01
CA ALA A 26 13.77 -4.98 -0.61
C ALA A 26 14.55 -6.28 -0.85
N CYS A 27 14.60 -7.17 0.14
CA CYS A 27 15.27 -8.47 0.02
C CYS A 27 14.59 -9.36 -1.02
N THR A 28 13.26 -9.40 -1.07
CA THR A 28 12.53 -10.19 -2.07
C THR A 28 12.74 -9.66 -3.49
N ALA A 29 12.75 -8.34 -3.68
CA ALA A 29 13.05 -7.74 -4.98
C ALA A 29 14.48 -8.04 -5.42
N ALA A 30 15.47 -7.96 -4.52
CA ALA A 30 16.85 -8.33 -4.80
C ALA A 30 16.98 -9.80 -5.17
N LEU A 31 16.32 -10.70 -4.43
CA LEU A 31 16.32 -12.14 -4.69
C LEU A 31 15.76 -12.47 -6.08
N VAL A 32 14.68 -11.80 -6.48
CA VAL A 32 14.12 -11.95 -7.84
C VAL A 32 15.09 -11.43 -8.88
N ALA A 33 15.76 -10.31 -8.63
CA ALA A 33 16.75 -9.76 -9.57
C ALA A 33 17.95 -10.68 -9.77
N ASP A 34 18.36 -11.42 -8.73
CA ASP A 34 19.52 -12.31 -8.77
C ASP A 34 19.21 -13.68 -9.39
N HIS A 35 18.01 -14.21 -9.20
CA HIS A 35 17.66 -15.60 -9.60
C HIS A 35 16.75 -15.70 -10.81
N VAL A 36 16.08 -14.61 -11.21
CA VAL A 36 15.11 -14.64 -12.31
C VAL A 36 15.67 -13.92 -13.52
N GLU A 37 15.59 -14.58 -14.70
CA GLU A 37 15.96 -14.00 -15.98
C GLU A 37 15.23 -12.66 -16.21
N ALA A 38 15.90 -11.69 -16.84
CA ALA A 38 15.42 -10.33 -17.03
C ALA A 38 14.00 -10.28 -17.65
N GLN A 39 13.70 -11.16 -18.61
CA GLN A 39 12.40 -11.23 -19.27
C GLN A 39 11.27 -11.68 -18.33
N ARG A 40 11.58 -12.47 -17.29
CA ARG A 40 10.60 -13.02 -16.34
C ARG A 40 10.50 -12.25 -15.02
N ARG A 41 11.42 -11.30 -14.76
CA ARG A 41 11.45 -10.52 -13.51
C ARG A 41 10.16 -9.77 -13.24
N ALA A 42 9.60 -9.14 -14.27
CA ALA A 42 8.35 -8.40 -14.14
C ALA A 42 7.19 -9.32 -13.69
N ALA A 43 7.09 -10.52 -14.25
CA ALA A 43 6.07 -11.49 -13.87
C ALA A 43 6.28 -12.01 -12.44
N ALA A 44 7.53 -12.25 -12.02
CA ALA A 44 7.85 -12.69 -10.67
C ALA A 44 7.51 -11.60 -9.62
N LEU A 45 7.89 -10.34 -9.89
CA LEU A 45 7.54 -9.20 -9.03
C LEU A 45 6.03 -8.95 -8.98
N ALA A 46 5.32 -9.13 -10.10
CA ALA A 46 3.86 -9.08 -10.12
C ALA A 46 3.23 -10.18 -9.27
N GLY A 47 3.81 -11.39 -9.27
CA GLY A 47 3.40 -12.49 -8.38
C GLY A 47 3.54 -12.14 -6.90
N LEU A 48 4.66 -11.52 -6.51
CA LEU A 48 4.87 -11.03 -5.14
C LEU A 48 3.88 -9.93 -4.76
N GLY A 49 3.59 -9.01 -5.69
CA GLY A 49 2.57 -7.99 -5.51
C GLY A 49 1.17 -8.58 -5.32
N ALA A 50 0.82 -9.59 -6.12
CA ALA A 50 -0.44 -10.32 -5.98
C ALA A 50 -0.55 -11.04 -4.63
N ALA A 51 0.51 -11.72 -4.18
CA ALA A 51 0.57 -12.36 -2.88
C ALA A 51 0.39 -11.35 -1.73
N SER A 52 1.04 -10.18 -1.83
CA SER A 52 0.86 -9.08 -0.86
C SER A 52 -0.57 -8.57 -0.85
N GLY A 53 -1.20 -8.42 -2.03
CA GLY A 53 -2.60 -8.03 -2.17
C GLY A 53 -3.55 -9.04 -1.52
N VAL A 54 -3.33 -10.34 -1.74
CA VAL A 54 -4.10 -11.42 -1.10
C VAL A 54 -3.98 -11.35 0.42
N GLY A 55 -2.76 -11.16 0.94
CA GLY A 55 -2.53 -11.00 2.38
C GLY A 55 -3.24 -9.79 2.97
N MET A 56 -3.25 -8.67 2.25
CA MET A 56 -3.92 -7.43 2.66
C MET A 56 -5.45 -7.58 2.74
N VAL A 57 -6.01 -8.47 1.92
CA VAL A 57 -7.45 -8.77 1.91
C VAL A 57 -7.82 -9.81 2.97
N ILE A 58 -7.09 -10.92 2.98
CA ILE A 58 -7.40 -12.06 3.86
C ILE A 58 -7.07 -11.71 5.32
N GLY A 59 -6.00 -10.93 5.56
CA GLY A 59 -5.52 -10.59 6.90
C GLY A 59 -6.60 -10.00 7.81
N PRO A 60 -7.20 -8.85 7.48
CA PRO A 60 -8.27 -8.25 8.28
C PRO A 60 -9.51 -9.15 8.41
N GLY A 61 -9.87 -9.87 7.33
CA GLY A 61 -10.99 -10.81 7.34
C GLY A 61 -10.80 -11.95 8.34
N LEU A 62 -9.64 -12.59 8.30
CA LEU A 62 -9.27 -13.65 9.27
C LEU A 62 -9.17 -13.10 10.69
N ALA A 63 -8.56 -11.94 10.88
CA ALA A 63 -8.45 -11.32 12.19
C ALA A 63 -9.84 -11.03 12.78
N GLY A 64 -10.78 -10.50 11.97
CA GLY A 64 -12.14 -10.24 12.39
C GLY A 64 -12.91 -11.52 12.74
N LEU A 65 -12.80 -12.57 11.93
CA LEU A 65 -13.43 -13.87 12.19
C LEU A 65 -12.88 -14.52 13.47
N LEU A 66 -11.59 -14.48 13.69
CA LEU A 66 -10.96 -15.06 14.87
C LEU A 66 -11.23 -14.23 16.14
N ALA A 67 -11.41 -12.93 16.02
CA ALA A 67 -11.72 -12.04 17.15
C ALA A 67 -13.07 -12.37 17.81
N ILE A 68 -14.00 -13.03 17.12
CA ILE A 68 -15.26 -13.54 17.68
C ILE A 68 -15.01 -14.55 18.82
N HIS A 69 -13.90 -15.29 18.73
CA HIS A 69 -13.47 -16.27 19.73
C HIS A 69 -12.50 -15.71 20.77
N GLY A 70 -12.24 -14.40 20.73
CA GLY A 70 -11.35 -13.69 21.64
C GLY A 70 -10.15 -13.06 20.93
N LEU A 71 -9.63 -11.98 21.53
CA LEU A 71 -8.53 -11.19 20.94
C LEU A 71 -7.17 -11.91 20.91
N VAL A 72 -7.01 -12.96 21.69
CA VAL A 72 -5.76 -13.74 21.75
C VAL A 72 -5.53 -14.54 20.49
N LEU A 73 -6.60 -15.06 19.88
CA LEU A 73 -6.49 -15.92 18.69
C LEU A 73 -5.89 -15.22 17.46
N PRO A 74 -6.35 -14.02 17.08
CA PRO A 74 -5.71 -13.24 16.02
C PRO A 74 -4.24 -12.91 16.31
N LEU A 75 -3.89 -12.63 17.58
CA LEU A 75 -2.52 -12.35 17.98
C LEU A 75 -1.62 -13.59 17.84
N LEU A 76 -2.09 -14.76 18.23
CA LEU A 76 -1.36 -16.01 18.03
C LEU A 76 -1.15 -16.32 16.55
N LEU A 77 -2.17 -16.12 15.72
CA LEU A 77 -2.05 -16.30 14.26
C LEU A 77 -1.01 -15.35 13.67
N THR A 78 -1.05 -14.07 14.01
CA THR A 78 -0.08 -13.08 13.51
C THR A 78 1.34 -13.34 14.00
N ALA A 79 1.52 -14.01 15.14
CA ALA A 79 2.82 -14.46 15.62
C ALA A 79 3.29 -15.74 14.93
N ALA A 80 2.38 -16.68 14.65
CA ALA A 80 2.70 -17.97 14.03
C ALA A 80 3.04 -17.84 12.54
N LEU A 81 2.34 -17.02 11.78
CA LEU A 81 2.54 -16.87 10.32
C LEU A 81 3.98 -16.51 9.93
N PRO A 82 4.65 -15.51 10.56
CA PRO A 82 6.06 -15.21 10.26
C PRO A 82 7.00 -16.37 10.59
N LEU A 83 6.72 -17.15 11.65
CA LEU A 83 7.52 -18.35 11.99
C LEU A 83 7.38 -19.43 10.93
N VAL A 84 6.16 -19.69 10.46
CA VAL A 84 5.90 -20.63 9.35
C VAL A 84 6.60 -20.15 8.08
N ALA A 85 6.51 -18.86 7.76
CA ALA A 85 7.20 -18.27 6.62
C ALA A 85 8.74 -18.42 6.75
N LEU A 86 9.30 -18.17 7.94
CA LEU A 86 10.73 -18.34 8.21
C LEU A 86 11.18 -19.80 8.00
N LEU A 87 10.41 -20.76 8.50
CA LEU A 87 10.70 -22.19 8.31
C LEU A 87 10.62 -22.59 6.83
N ALA A 88 9.63 -22.09 6.11
CA ALA A 88 9.49 -22.29 4.68
C ALA A 88 10.68 -21.71 3.90
N LEU A 89 11.08 -20.48 4.20
CA LEU A 89 12.26 -19.86 3.60
C LEU A 89 13.52 -20.62 3.93
N TYR A 90 13.71 -21.04 5.18
CA TYR A 90 14.87 -21.81 5.58
C TYR A 90 14.97 -23.17 4.86
N ARG A 91 13.81 -23.78 4.55
CA ARG A 91 13.72 -25.10 3.89
C ARG A 91 13.90 -25.03 2.38
N TRP A 92 13.39 -23.96 1.74
CA TRP A 92 13.28 -23.88 0.28
C TRP A 92 14.18 -22.84 -0.35
N LEU A 93 14.72 -21.89 0.43
CA LEU A 93 15.62 -20.88 -0.13
C LEU A 93 16.97 -21.52 -0.47
N PRO A 94 17.47 -21.38 -1.71
CA PRO A 94 18.81 -21.85 -2.06
C PRO A 94 19.85 -21.18 -1.15
N ARG A 95 20.77 -21.98 -0.59
CA ARG A 95 21.92 -21.44 0.14
C ARG A 95 22.92 -20.91 -0.88
N GLU A 96 23.00 -19.60 -0.97
CA GLU A 96 23.94 -18.96 -1.88
C GLU A 96 25.34 -18.87 -1.32
N GLU A 97 26.32 -19.17 -2.21
CA GLU A 97 27.65 -18.60 -2.08
C GLU A 97 27.58 -17.10 -2.27
N ARG A 98 28.25 -16.37 -1.37
CA ARG A 98 28.29 -14.91 -1.27
C ARG A 98 28.63 -14.27 -2.64
N ARG A 99 27.64 -14.04 -3.48
CA ARG A 99 27.81 -13.18 -4.64
C ARG A 99 28.02 -11.75 -4.16
N GLN A 100 29.03 -11.10 -4.71
CA GLN A 100 29.25 -9.67 -4.42
C GLN A 100 27.97 -8.92 -4.75
N PRO A 101 27.44 -8.08 -3.82
CA PRO A 101 26.25 -7.32 -4.10
C PRO A 101 26.49 -6.45 -5.33
N ASN A 102 25.71 -6.68 -6.36
CA ASN A 102 25.70 -5.78 -7.51
C ASN A 102 25.21 -4.43 -6.97
N ARG A 103 26.16 -3.53 -6.70
CA ARG A 103 25.87 -2.18 -6.23
C ARG A 103 25.19 -1.45 -7.36
N GLY A 104 23.85 -1.54 -7.40
CA GLY A 104 23.04 -0.73 -8.31
C GLY A 104 23.47 0.73 -8.17
N LEU A 105 23.43 1.47 -9.26
CA LEU A 105 23.81 2.88 -9.26
C LEU A 105 22.97 3.63 -8.23
N PRO A 106 23.59 4.40 -7.31
CA PRO A 106 22.86 5.16 -6.32
C PRO A 106 22.04 6.24 -7.02
N LEU A 107 20.75 6.27 -6.73
CA LEU A 107 19.85 7.34 -7.18
C LEU A 107 19.89 8.49 -6.17
N ALA A 108 20.02 9.72 -6.67
CA ALA A 108 19.87 10.89 -5.84
C ALA A 108 18.43 10.98 -5.31
N LEU A 109 18.25 11.16 -4.00
CA LEU A 109 16.94 11.30 -3.35
C LEU A 109 16.06 12.43 -3.94
N GLY A 110 16.67 13.37 -4.69
CA GLY A 110 16.00 14.49 -5.36
C GLY A 110 15.84 14.34 -6.87
N ASP A 111 16.01 13.15 -7.45
CA ASP A 111 15.91 12.95 -8.89
C ASP A 111 14.56 13.43 -9.44
N ARG A 112 14.61 14.37 -10.38
CA ARG A 112 13.42 14.97 -10.97
C ARG A 112 12.54 13.96 -11.70
N ARG A 113 13.13 12.88 -12.22
CA ARG A 113 12.42 11.78 -12.90
C ARG A 113 11.45 11.06 -11.97
N LEU A 114 11.80 10.94 -10.69
CA LEU A 114 11.02 10.22 -9.67
C LEU A 114 10.01 11.09 -8.91
N ARG A 115 10.06 12.42 -9.05
CA ARG A 115 9.17 13.32 -8.28
C ARG A 115 7.70 12.96 -8.38
N ARG A 116 7.23 12.72 -9.60
CA ARG A 116 5.83 12.38 -9.85
C ARG A 116 5.45 11.02 -9.30
N PRO A 117 6.12 9.90 -9.62
CA PRO A 117 5.78 8.60 -9.06
C PRO A 117 5.89 8.56 -7.53
N LEU A 118 6.88 9.22 -6.93
CA LEU A 118 7.03 9.29 -5.48
C LEU A 118 5.90 10.09 -4.81
N ALA A 119 5.53 11.24 -5.36
CA ALA A 119 4.40 12.02 -4.84
C ALA A 119 3.08 11.24 -4.93
N LEU A 120 2.83 10.58 -6.07
CA LEU A 120 1.67 9.69 -6.24
C LEU A 120 1.68 8.52 -5.26
N GLY A 121 2.84 7.90 -5.05
CA GLY A 121 3.02 6.82 -4.07
C GLY A 121 2.77 7.28 -2.63
N PHE A 122 3.27 8.46 -2.27
CA PHE A 122 2.99 9.07 -0.97
C PHE A 122 1.48 9.29 -0.78
N VAL A 123 0.83 9.99 -1.71
CA VAL A 123 -0.60 10.27 -1.64
C VAL A 123 -1.42 8.98 -1.55
N ALA A 124 -1.06 7.96 -2.35
CA ALA A 124 -1.76 6.69 -2.32
C ALA A 124 -1.66 6.00 -0.95
N MET A 125 -0.45 5.86 -0.39
CA MET A 125 -0.26 5.18 0.89
C MET A 125 -0.82 5.99 2.06
N PHE A 126 -0.64 7.32 2.04
CA PHE A 126 -1.25 8.25 2.99
C PHE A 126 -2.77 8.09 3.03
N SER A 127 -3.41 8.06 1.85
CA SER A 127 -4.86 7.91 1.74
C SER A 127 -5.38 6.62 2.34
N VAL A 128 -4.70 5.51 2.06
CA VAL A 128 -5.06 4.20 2.63
C VAL A 128 -4.98 4.21 4.15
N THR A 129 -3.89 4.74 4.70
CA THR A 129 -3.67 4.71 6.16
C THR A 129 -4.57 5.67 6.91
N VAL A 130 -4.86 6.84 6.34
CA VAL A 130 -5.90 7.75 6.87
C VAL A 130 -7.24 7.01 6.94
N ALA A 131 -7.68 6.40 5.83
CA ALA A 131 -8.96 5.73 5.76
C ALA A 131 -9.07 4.54 6.74
N GLN A 132 -8.02 3.72 6.84
CA GLN A 132 -7.99 2.58 7.75
C GLN A 132 -8.13 2.98 9.22
N ILE A 133 -7.48 4.06 9.63
CA ILE A 133 -7.51 4.52 11.02
C ILE A 133 -8.82 5.24 11.34
N THR A 134 -9.35 6.04 10.41
CA THR A 134 -10.48 6.92 10.69
C THR A 134 -11.84 6.25 10.48
N VAL A 135 -11.93 5.10 9.79
CA VAL A 135 -13.22 4.45 9.50
C VAL A 135 -13.99 4.05 10.75
N GLY A 136 -13.30 3.53 11.78
CA GLY A 136 -13.92 3.19 13.07
C GLY A 136 -14.43 4.41 13.81
N PHE A 137 -13.62 5.46 13.87
CA PHE A 137 -14.02 6.74 14.48
C PHE A 137 -15.18 7.40 13.72
N PHE A 138 -15.18 7.35 12.39
CA PHE A 138 -16.29 7.84 11.58
C PHE A 138 -17.60 7.10 11.90
N ALA A 139 -17.53 5.78 12.07
CA ALA A 139 -18.71 4.99 12.45
C ALA A 139 -19.24 5.35 13.85
N LEU A 140 -18.35 5.61 14.82
CA LEU A 140 -18.72 6.07 16.17
C LEU A 140 -19.35 7.47 16.13
N ASP A 141 -18.64 8.43 15.55
CA ASP A 141 -18.97 9.85 15.72
C ASP A 141 -20.02 10.32 14.72
N ARG A 142 -19.92 9.88 13.45
CA ARG A 142 -20.82 10.34 12.38
C ARG A 142 -22.08 9.50 12.26
N LEU A 143 -21.94 8.17 12.32
CA LEU A 143 -23.09 7.27 12.26
C LEU A 143 -23.71 7.03 13.65
N ARG A 144 -23.09 7.56 14.72
CA ARG A 144 -23.54 7.49 16.12
C ARG A 144 -23.81 6.06 16.57
N LEU A 145 -22.94 5.14 16.16
CA LEU A 145 -23.06 3.73 16.51
C LEU A 145 -22.37 3.44 17.85
N GLU A 146 -22.84 2.45 18.55
CA GLU A 146 -22.12 1.93 19.72
C GLU A 146 -20.82 1.24 19.29
N SER A 147 -19.85 1.12 20.23
CA SER A 147 -18.51 0.64 19.93
C SER A 147 -18.47 -0.72 19.23
N ALA A 148 -19.34 -1.64 19.60
CA ALA A 148 -19.43 -2.97 18.98
C ALA A 148 -19.92 -2.90 17.53
N ASP A 149 -20.96 -2.12 17.28
CA ASP A 149 -21.53 -1.93 15.94
C ASP A 149 -20.59 -1.12 15.04
N ALA A 150 -19.92 -0.09 15.59
CA ALA A 150 -18.92 0.68 14.87
C ALA A 150 -17.74 -0.20 14.42
N ALA A 151 -17.24 -1.07 15.30
CA ALA A 151 -16.19 -2.03 14.96
C ALA A 151 -16.63 -3.00 13.87
N ARG A 152 -17.89 -3.49 13.94
CA ARG A 152 -18.48 -4.36 12.91
C ARG A 152 -18.60 -3.64 11.56
N VAL A 153 -19.10 -2.42 11.56
CA VAL A 153 -19.25 -1.59 10.34
C VAL A 153 -17.90 -1.30 9.71
N ALA A 154 -16.89 -0.94 10.51
CA ALA A 154 -15.52 -0.74 10.05
C ALA A 154 -14.91 -2.03 9.47
N GLY A 155 -15.13 -3.17 10.13
CA GLY A 155 -14.66 -4.47 9.64
C GLY A 155 -15.25 -4.83 8.28
N ILE A 156 -16.57 -4.62 8.08
CA ILE A 156 -17.22 -4.85 6.79
C ILE A 156 -16.69 -3.88 5.72
N ALA A 157 -16.48 -2.60 6.06
CA ALA A 157 -15.91 -1.62 5.14
C ALA A 157 -14.51 -2.07 4.66
N LEU A 158 -13.64 -2.53 5.56
CA LEU A 158 -12.32 -3.02 5.21
C LEU A 158 -12.36 -4.34 4.42
N THR A 159 -13.35 -5.19 4.66
CA THR A 159 -13.60 -6.38 3.83
C THR A 159 -14.03 -5.98 2.41
N ALA A 160 -14.92 -5.00 2.29
CA ALA A 160 -15.33 -4.46 1.00
C ALA A 160 -14.14 -3.86 0.22
N VAL A 161 -13.21 -3.17 0.91
CA VAL A 161 -11.94 -2.72 0.33
C VAL A 161 -11.17 -3.88 -0.29
N GLY A 162 -11.06 -4.99 0.45
CA GLY A 162 -10.37 -6.17 -0.02
C GLY A 162 -10.97 -6.75 -1.30
N VAL A 163 -12.28 -6.93 -1.32
CA VAL A 163 -13.01 -7.42 -2.49
C VAL A 163 -12.81 -6.48 -3.69
N ALA A 164 -12.94 -5.16 -3.46
CA ALA A 164 -12.75 -4.16 -4.51
C ALA A 164 -11.35 -4.20 -5.11
N LEU A 165 -10.30 -4.35 -4.29
CA LEU A 165 -8.92 -4.48 -4.76
C LEU A 165 -8.71 -5.69 -5.65
N ILE A 166 -9.28 -6.86 -5.29
CA ILE A 166 -9.20 -8.07 -6.12
C ILE A 166 -9.88 -7.83 -7.47
N LEU A 167 -11.10 -7.33 -7.46
CA LEU A 167 -11.87 -7.07 -8.69
C LEU A 167 -11.16 -6.05 -9.58
N ALA A 168 -10.63 -4.98 -8.99
CA ALA A 168 -9.89 -3.97 -9.70
C ALA A 168 -8.61 -4.54 -10.37
N GLN A 169 -7.89 -5.42 -9.70
CA GLN A 169 -6.69 -6.05 -10.25
C GLN A 169 -7.01 -7.04 -11.37
N VAL A 170 -8.12 -7.78 -11.25
CA VAL A 170 -8.60 -8.64 -12.36
C VAL A 170 -8.93 -7.78 -13.57
N LEU A 171 -9.64 -6.67 -13.37
CA LEU A 171 -10.02 -5.77 -14.45
C LEU A 171 -8.81 -5.12 -15.13
N VAL A 172 -7.80 -4.69 -14.38
CA VAL A 172 -6.56 -4.10 -14.93
C VAL A 172 -5.87 -5.03 -15.91
N ARG A 173 -5.89 -6.34 -15.66
CA ARG A 173 -5.25 -7.33 -16.56
C ARG A 173 -5.89 -7.38 -17.93
N HIS A 174 -7.14 -6.96 -18.06
CA HIS A 174 -7.90 -6.97 -19.32
C HIS A 174 -7.95 -5.59 -20.01
N LEU A 175 -7.49 -4.53 -19.31
CA LEU A 175 -7.67 -3.15 -19.82
C LEU A 175 -6.54 -2.67 -20.74
N ASP A 176 -5.38 -3.31 -20.79
CA ASP A 176 -4.19 -2.90 -21.57
C ASP A 176 -3.93 -1.38 -21.61
N TRP A 177 -4.27 -0.70 -20.51
CA TRP A 177 -4.15 0.76 -20.41
C TRP A 177 -2.74 1.17 -20.00
N PRO A 178 -2.21 2.26 -20.58
CA PRO A 178 -0.92 2.78 -20.14
C PRO A 178 -1.01 3.29 -18.68
N PRO A 179 0.11 3.25 -17.94
CA PRO A 179 0.15 3.67 -16.53
C PRO A 179 -0.46 5.06 -16.27
N SER A 180 -0.26 6.00 -17.19
CA SER A 180 -0.81 7.35 -17.08
C SER A 180 -2.35 7.40 -17.10
N ARG A 181 -2.99 6.52 -17.88
CA ARG A 181 -4.45 6.40 -17.94
C ARG A 181 -5.01 5.72 -16.70
N LEU A 182 -4.33 4.67 -16.22
CA LEU A 182 -4.69 3.99 -14.96
C LEU A 182 -4.57 4.92 -13.75
N ILE A 183 -3.51 5.75 -13.69
CA ILE A 183 -3.36 6.76 -12.63
C ILE A 183 -4.51 7.76 -12.66
N ARG A 184 -4.87 8.27 -13.83
CA ARG A 184 -5.95 9.23 -13.98
C ARG A 184 -7.30 8.63 -13.59
N ALA A 185 -7.66 7.51 -14.19
CA ALA A 185 -8.93 6.84 -13.92
C ALA A 185 -9.01 6.36 -12.47
N GLY A 186 -7.97 5.65 -11.99
CA GLY A 186 -7.91 5.12 -10.64
C GLY A 186 -7.92 6.23 -9.58
N GLY A 187 -7.14 7.28 -9.79
CA GLY A 187 -7.11 8.42 -8.87
C GLY A 187 -8.45 9.16 -8.80
N LEU A 188 -9.14 9.37 -9.92
CA LEU A 188 -10.47 9.99 -9.94
C LEU A 188 -11.53 9.10 -9.29
N VAL A 189 -11.54 7.80 -9.60
CA VAL A 189 -12.48 6.84 -8.97
C VAL A 189 -12.24 6.81 -7.46
N ALA A 190 -10.98 6.76 -7.02
CA ALA A 190 -10.66 6.78 -5.60
C ALA A 190 -11.07 8.11 -4.94
N ALA A 191 -10.84 9.25 -5.61
CA ALA A 191 -11.25 10.56 -5.12
C ALA A 191 -12.78 10.66 -4.96
N ILE A 192 -13.54 10.16 -5.93
CA ILE A 192 -15.01 10.10 -5.86
C ILE A 192 -15.45 9.21 -4.69
N GLY A 193 -14.84 8.04 -4.52
CA GLY A 193 -15.14 7.15 -3.40
C GLY A 193 -14.91 7.82 -2.05
N PHE A 194 -13.75 8.47 -1.84
CA PHE A 194 -13.48 9.19 -0.59
C PHE A 194 -14.35 10.43 -0.41
N ALA A 195 -14.67 11.14 -1.48
CA ALA A 195 -15.64 12.25 -1.40
C ALA A 195 -17.05 11.73 -1.00
N ALA A 196 -17.46 10.56 -1.49
CA ALA A 196 -18.74 9.94 -1.12
C ALA A 196 -18.79 9.56 0.37
N VAL A 197 -17.67 9.23 1.02
CA VAL A 197 -17.62 9.00 2.48
C VAL A 197 -18.08 10.23 3.24
N CYS A 198 -17.77 11.46 2.78
CA CYS A 198 -18.19 12.69 3.44
C CYS A 198 -19.72 12.83 3.53
N PHE A 199 -20.45 12.16 2.65
CA PHE A 199 -21.91 12.18 2.58
C PHE A 199 -22.54 10.90 3.13
N ALA A 200 -21.73 9.94 3.61
CA ALA A 200 -22.26 8.70 4.18
C ALA A 200 -22.97 8.98 5.51
N ASP A 201 -24.25 8.62 5.54
CA ASP A 201 -25.14 8.72 6.70
C ASP A 201 -25.63 7.36 7.19
N SER A 202 -25.24 6.30 6.50
CA SER A 202 -25.62 4.92 6.79
C SER A 202 -24.48 3.94 6.50
N PRO A 203 -24.42 2.79 7.21
CA PRO A 203 -23.40 1.78 6.99
C PRO A 203 -23.28 1.29 5.53
N PRO A 204 -24.39 0.99 4.80
CA PRO A 204 -24.29 0.54 3.42
C PRO A 204 -23.63 1.58 2.48
N LEU A 205 -23.93 2.86 2.69
CA LEU A 205 -23.35 3.93 1.88
C LEU A 205 -21.84 4.07 2.18
N LEU A 206 -21.44 3.92 3.45
CA LEU A 206 -20.03 3.89 3.85
C LEU A 206 -19.29 2.72 3.18
N TRP A 207 -19.87 1.52 3.18
CA TRP A 207 -19.27 0.35 2.54
C TRP A 207 -19.10 0.52 1.03
N LEU A 208 -20.14 1.05 0.37
CA LEU A 208 -20.09 1.35 -1.06
C LEU A 208 -19.03 2.40 -1.38
N ALA A 209 -18.94 3.47 -0.59
CA ALA A 209 -17.94 4.52 -0.76
C ALA A 209 -16.51 3.98 -0.61
N PHE A 210 -16.25 3.15 0.40
CA PHE A 210 -14.98 2.47 0.59
C PHE A 210 -14.66 1.47 -0.53
N PHE A 211 -15.66 0.76 -1.03
CA PHE A 211 -15.51 -0.14 -2.17
C PHE A 211 -15.06 0.63 -3.43
N VAL A 212 -15.74 1.73 -3.75
CA VAL A 212 -15.39 2.59 -4.91
C VAL A 212 -13.99 3.18 -4.75
N ALA A 213 -13.67 3.71 -3.56
CA ALA A 213 -12.34 4.24 -3.28
C ALA A 213 -11.25 3.19 -3.49
N ALA A 214 -11.45 1.98 -2.96
CA ALA A 214 -10.52 0.87 -3.07
C ALA A 214 -10.37 0.35 -4.51
N ALA A 215 -11.45 0.32 -5.29
CA ALA A 215 -11.38 -0.04 -6.71
C ALA A 215 -10.45 0.90 -7.47
N GLY A 216 -10.56 2.22 -7.25
CA GLY A 216 -9.64 3.21 -7.80
C GLY A 216 -8.19 3.01 -7.35
N MET A 217 -7.97 2.73 -6.07
CA MET A 217 -6.65 2.46 -5.52
C MET A 217 -6.03 1.18 -6.10
N GLY A 218 -6.83 0.16 -6.41
CA GLY A 218 -6.39 -1.06 -7.07
C GLY A 218 -5.80 -0.84 -8.46
N TRP A 219 -6.19 0.24 -9.15
CA TRP A 219 -5.58 0.68 -10.41
C TRP A 219 -4.38 1.59 -10.18
N LEU A 220 -4.44 2.43 -9.18
CA LEU A 220 -3.42 3.44 -8.89
C LEU A 220 -2.08 2.81 -8.47
N PHE A 221 -2.08 1.86 -7.53
CA PHE A 221 -0.85 1.25 -7.00
C PHE A 221 0.04 0.59 -8.06
N PRO A 222 -0.47 -0.35 -8.89
CA PRO A 222 0.35 -0.96 -9.91
C PRO A 222 0.82 0.05 -10.97
N ALA A 223 -0.01 1.04 -11.29
CA ALA A 223 0.34 2.08 -12.26
C ALA A 223 1.45 3.01 -11.74
N VAL A 224 1.44 3.36 -10.46
CA VAL A 224 2.51 4.15 -9.81
C VAL A 224 3.81 3.35 -9.78
N SER A 225 3.76 2.07 -9.45
CA SER A 225 4.94 1.19 -9.48
C SER A 225 5.53 1.07 -10.87
N ALA A 226 4.69 0.90 -11.89
CA ALA A 226 5.13 0.87 -13.29
C ALA A 226 5.71 2.22 -13.74
N LEU A 227 5.06 3.34 -13.36
CA LEU A 227 5.59 4.68 -13.66
C LEU A 227 6.96 4.90 -13.02
N ASN A 228 7.15 4.45 -11.77
CA ASN A 228 8.41 4.56 -11.05
C ASN A 228 9.52 3.75 -11.74
N ALA A 229 9.23 2.51 -12.12
CA ALA A 229 10.18 1.64 -12.82
C ALA A 229 10.56 2.18 -14.21
N ASN A 230 9.57 2.73 -14.95
CA ASN A 230 9.78 3.29 -16.30
C ASN A 230 10.47 4.66 -16.31
N ALA A 231 10.59 5.32 -15.15
CA ALA A 231 11.23 6.63 -15.04
C ALA A 231 12.76 6.56 -15.02
N VAL A 232 13.34 5.38 -14.85
CA VAL A 232 14.76 5.15 -14.62
C VAL A 232 15.29 4.03 -15.52
N ARG A 233 16.62 3.91 -15.62
CA ARG A 233 17.28 2.84 -16.36
C ARG A 233 17.15 1.51 -15.61
N ALA A 234 17.37 0.40 -16.31
CA ALA A 234 17.26 -0.95 -15.72
C ALA A 234 18.16 -1.13 -14.49
N GLU A 235 19.38 -0.58 -14.51
CA GLU A 235 20.35 -0.67 -13.42
C GLU A 235 19.95 0.16 -12.19
N GLU A 236 19.09 1.17 -12.37
CA GLU A 236 18.60 2.08 -11.32
C GLU A 236 17.27 1.62 -10.72
N GLN A 237 16.59 0.63 -11.29
CA GLN A 237 15.23 0.22 -10.89
C GLN A 237 15.16 -0.25 -9.45
N GLY A 238 16.18 -0.94 -8.95
CA GLY A 238 16.24 -1.37 -7.55
C GLY A 238 16.26 -0.18 -6.59
N ALA A 239 17.07 0.85 -6.88
CA ALA A 239 17.14 2.06 -6.07
C ALA A 239 15.83 2.87 -6.14
N ALA A 240 15.22 2.97 -7.33
CA ALA A 240 13.92 3.62 -7.51
C ALA A 240 12.80 2.92 -6.73
N ALA A 241 12.77 1.58 -6.77
CA ALA A 241 11.82 0.80 -5.98
C ALA A 241 12.02 1.00 -4.47
N GLY A 242 13.27 0.98 -4.00
CA GLY A 242 13.60 1.27 -2.61
C GLY A 242 13.15 2.66 -2.17
N THR A 243 13.36 3.67 -3.02
CA THR A 243 12.90 5.05 -2.74
C THR A 243 11.37 5.14 -2.66
N LEU A 244 10.65 4.43 -3.54
CA LEU A 244 9.18 4.37 -3.50
C LEU A 244 8.69 3.72 -2.20
N VAL A 245 9.32 2.62 -1.77
CA VAL A 245 9.00 1.95 -0.49
C VAL A 245 9.25 2.89 0.69
N ALA A 246 10.35 3.65 0.69
CA ALA A 246 10.62 4.63 1.73
C ALA A 246 9.54 5.71 1.81
N VAL A 247 9.09 6.21 0.65
CA VAL A 247 8.02 7.21 0.56
C VAL A 247 6.67 6.62 1.01
N HIS A 248 6.38 5.36 0.70
CA HIS A 248 5.22 4.65 1.27
C HIS A 248 5.30 4.61 2.80
N GLY A 249 6.51 4.37 3.37
CA GLY A 249 6.74 4.43 4.80
C GLY A 249 6.38 5.78 5.42
N PHE A 250 6.73 6.89 4.78
CA PHE A 250 6.30 8.22 5.22
C PHE A 250 4.78 8.38 5.21
N GLY A 251 4.09 7.88 4.18
CA GLY A 251 2.63 7.86 4.13
C GLY A 251 2.01 7.04 5.26
N LEU A 252 2.63 5.89 5.57
CA LEU A 252 2.22 4.99 6.65
C LEU A 252 2.32 5.64 8.04
N ILE A 253 3.33 6.49 8.26
CA ILE A 253 3.55 7.19 9.53
C ILE A 253 2.66 8.44 9.63
N SER A 254 2.63 9.26 8.58
CA SER A 254 1.92 10.55 8.59
C SER A 254 0.41 10.38 8.50
N GLY A 255 -0.09 9.34 7.81
CA GLY A 255 -1.51 9.10 7.63
C GLY A 255 -2.31 8.96 8.91
N PRO A 256 -1.96 8.03 9.82
CA PRO A 256 -2.64 7.89 11.11
C PRO A 256 -2.62 9.17 11.94
N LEU A 257 -1.47 9.85 11.99
CA LEU A 257 -1.31 11.06 12.78
C LEU A 257 -2.21 12.20 12.27
N LEU A 258 -2.09 12.53 10.98
CA LEU A 258 -2.88 13.60 10.37
C LEU A 258 -4.34 13.20 10.25
N GLY A 259 -4.64 11.93 9.97
CA GLY A 259 -6.00 11.42 9.94
C GLY A 259 -6.73 11.61 11.25
N ALA A 260 -6.10 11.24 12.37
CA ALA A 260 -6.67 11.42 13.71
C ALA A 260 -6.84 12.90 14.07
N LEU A 261 -5.84 13.76 13.77
CA LEU A 261 -5.94 15.20 14.02
C LEU A 261 -7.07 15.86 13.22
N LEU A 262 -7.19 15.52 11.95
CA LEU A 262 -8.26 16.06 11.10
C LEU A 262 -9.63 15.56 11.55
N HIS A 263 -9.72 14.31 12.02
CA HIS A 263 -10.97 13.75 12.52
C HIS A 263 -11.48 14.50 13.77
N GLN A 264 -10.56 14.99 14.63
CA GLN A 264 -10.93 15.81 15.78
C GLN A 264 -11.55 17.16 15.39
N LEU A 265 -11.23 17.68 14.19
CA LEU A 265 -11.84 18.93 13.67
C LEU A 265 -13.22 18.65 13.08
N ASP A 266 -13.31 17.66 12.24
CA ASP A 266 -14.56 17.15 11.62
C ASP A 266 -14.33 15.72 11.15
N SER A 267 -15.30 14.84 11.40
CA SER A 267 -15.25 13.44 10.97
C SER A 267 -15.10 13.23 9.46
N ARG A 268 -15.46 14.22 8.66
CA ARG A 268 -15.36 14.25 7.19
C ARG A 268 -14.03 14.77 6.69
N ALA A 269 -13.33 15.60 7.49
CA ALA A 269 -12.12 16.32 7.07
C ALA A 269 -11.01 15.39 6.55
N PRO A 270 -10.72 14.22 7.15
CA PRO A 270 -9.74 13.28 6.64
C PRO A 270 -10.07 12.82 5.20
N TYR A 271 -11.32 12.48 4.95
CA TYR A 271 -11.78 11.97 3.65
C TYR A 271 -11.84 13.04 2.59
N ALA A 272 -12.23 14.27 2.95
CA ALA A 272 -12.21 15.42 2.07
C ALA A 272 -10.78 15.74 1.61
N LEU A 273 -9.81 15.76 2.54
CA LEU A 273 -8.39 15.96 2.21
C LEU A 273 -7.87 14.86 1.27
N VAL A 274 -8.14 13.61 1.60
CA VAL A 274 -7.68 12.46 0.80
C VAL A 274 -8.30 12.50 -0.60
N GLY A 275 -9.60 12.76 -0.71
CA GLY A 275 -10.28 12.91 -1.99
C GLY A 275 -9.68 14.02 -2.84
N LEU A 276 -9.40 15.19 -2.23
CA LEU A 276 -8.76 16.31 -2.89
C LEU A 276 -7.35 15.97 -3.38
N LEU A 277 -6.51 15.38 -2.52
CA LEU A 277 -5.15 15.01 -2.88
C LEU A 277 -5.12 14.00 -4.04
N LEU A 278 -6.02 13.00 -4.03
CA LEU A 278 -6.13 12.01 -5.10
C LEU A 278 -6.64 12.63 -6.40
N ALA A 279 -7.59 13.57 -6.35
CA ALA A 279 -8.05 14.30 -7.51
C ALA A 279 -6.92 15.14 -8.13
N LEU A 280 -6.18 15.89 -7.32
CA LEU A 280 -5.02 16.68 -7.76
C LEU A 280 -3.93 15.77 -8.35
N ALA A 281 -3.66 14.64 -7.70
CA ALA A 281 -2.70 13.66 -8.17
C ALA A 281 -3.11 13.02 -9.51
N ALA A 282 -4.39 12.72 -9.70
CA ALA A 282 -4.94 12.20 -10.94
C ALA A 282 -4.85 13.19 -12.11
N LEU A 283 -5.05 14.47 -11.81
CA LEU A 283 -5.00 15.55 -12.80
C LEU A 283 -3.58 16.06 -13.08
N TRP A 284 -2.58 15.61 -12.32
CA TRP A 284 -1.20 16.02 -12.54
C TRP A 284 -0.74 15.61 -13.95
N PRO A 285 -0.26 16.57 -14.77
CA PRO A 285 0.11 16.31 -16.16
C PRO A 285 1.17 15.20 -16.28
N SER A 286 0.93 14.26 -17.18
CA SER A 286 1.95 13.29 -17.57
C SER A 286 2.98 13.99 -18.45
N GLN A 287 4.22 14.08 -17.98
CA GLN A 287 5.31 14.47 -18.87
C GLN A 287 5.46 13.36 -19.92
N PRO A 288 5.59 13.73 -21.21
CA PRO A 288 5.90 12.72 -22.23
C PRO A 288 7.21 12.06 -21.85
N THR A 289 7.20 10.74 -21.72
CA THR A 289 8.40 9.94 -21.56
C THR A 289 9.23 10.14 -22.83
N ARG A 290 10.32 10.91 -22.75
CA ARG A 290 11.33 10.88 -23.81
C ARG A 290 11.82 9.44 -23.90
N PRO A 291 11.82 8.83 -25.09
CA PRO A 291 12.46 7.53 -25.24
C PRO A 291 13.90 7.68 -24.75
N VAL A 292 14.34 6.75 -23.91
CA VAL A 292 15.77 6.64 -23.59
C VAL A 292 16.42 6.28 -24.91
N GLU A 293 17.11 7.25 -25.53
CA GLU A 293 17.93 7.00 -26.71
C GLU A 293 18.92 5.91 -26.33
N THR A 294 18.69 4.71 -26.85
CA THR A 294 19.73 3.70 -26.95
C THR A 294 20.82 4.34 -27.79
N ARG A 295 21.87 4.82 -27.14
CA ARG A 295 23.08 5.22 -27.84
C ARG A 295 23.51 3.98 -28.64
N SER A 296 23.17 3.95 -29.91
CA SER A 296 23.76 3.06 -30.88
C SER A 296 25.26 3.32 -30.81
N GLU A 297 26.00 2.40 -30.23
CA GLU A 297 27.43 2.33 -30.44
C GLU A 297 27.60 2.09 -31.95
N ALA A 298 27.90 3.16 -32.65
CA ALA A 298 28.41 3.08 -34.00
C ALA A 298 29.80 2.45 -33.98
N PRO A 299 30.15 1.63 -34.98
CA PRO A 299 31.33 0.81 -35.02
C PRO A 299 32.65 1.59 -35.08
#